data_acf4af3c77e86010cfc107c0ef7e5297
#
_entry.id   acf4af3c77e86010cfc107c0ef7e5297
#
_cell.length_a   1.000
_cell.length_b   1.000
_cell.length_c   1.000
_cell.angle_alpha   90.00
_cell.angle_beta   90.00
_cell.angle_gamma   90.00
#
_symmetry.space_group_name_H-M   'P 1'
#
loop_
_entity.id
_entity.type
_entity.pdbx_description
1 polymer ?
#
loop_
_entity_poly.entity_id
_entity_poly.type
_entity_poly.pdbx_seq_one_letter_code
_entity_poly.pdbx_strand_id
1 'polypeptide(L)'
;YFYAMARYHAGRCPVREVVDVLLEAIEKADPKDYSPTGINNNLTSLSSLFYYEAALPPEEKPQYAYRLEKMFSKSVSYLNDLPVNQYPRVASNAVRELVEMQAVAERPYRKNMLVYMLAAHKPTYVHSLMVANLTRFFVRRLLWKKPEAMVGTMGYDTVEAVRQHAEELCVMAYECGVYHDIGKSMVTMYVGNNSRRLLDEEFVCVQWHAAFGYELLCKIGHKGDLALAALYHHTYYDGQGGYPKDQPPCPKNMKPIVDALTVADSLDAATDNIGRCYTAAKPLEKLIEELRAQKGSRYAPAVVELFDD
;
A
#
# COMPACT_ATOMS: atom_id res chain seq x y z
N TYR A 1 -18.92 14.51 22.41
CA TYR A 1 -18.41 15.17 21.20
C TYR A 1 -19.51 15.60 20.24
N PHE A 2 -20.60 14.85 20.05
CA PHE A 2 -21.71 15.25 19.15
C PHE A 2 -22.30 16.62 19.46
N TYR A 3 -22.40 16.98 20.73
CA TYR A 3 -22.88 18.31 21.12
C TYR A 3 -21.93 19.44 20.69
N ALA A 4 -20.62 19.25 20.82
CA ALA A 4 -19.64 20.22 20.34
C ALA A 4 -19.67 20.37 18.83
N MET A 5 -19.79 19.24 18.08
CA MET A 5 -19.94 19.23 16.63
C MET A 5 -21.19 20.01 16.19
N ALA A 6 -22.34 19.77 16.83
CA ALA A 6 -23.57 20.48 16.54
C ALA A 6 -23.46 21.99 16.81
N ARG A 7 -22.78 22.41 17.89
CA ARG A 7 -22.50 23.83 18.18
C ARG A 7 -21.63 24.48 17.11
N TYR A 8 -20.58 23.78 16.69
CA TYR A 8 -19.70 24.29 15.63
C TYR A 8 -20.46 24.51 14.32
N HIS A 9 -21.24 23.54 13.87
CA HIS A 9 -22.04 23.68 12.65
C HIS A 9 -23.14 24.76 12.76
N ALA A 10 -23.59 25.05 13.99
CA ALA A 10 -24.49 26.16 14.26
C ALA A 10 -23.78 27.52 14.43
N GLY A 11 -22.46 27.59 14.23
CA GLY A 11 -21.65 28.81 14.39
C GLY A 11 -21.53 29.26 15.85
N ARG A 12 -21.72 28.37 16.84
CA ARG A 12 -21.78 28.72 18.28
C ARG A 12 -20.50 28.39 19.06
N CYS A 13 -19.51 27.79 18.40
CA CYS A 13 -18.18 27.59 18.97
C CYS A 13 -17.13 27.45 17.86
N PRO A 14 -15.84 27.73 18.17
CA PRO A 14 -14.76 27.52 17.21
C PRO A 14 -14.47 26.05 17.02
N VAL A 15 -13.87 25.68 15.86
CA VAL A 15 -13.51 24.31 15.51
C VAL A 15 -12.57 23.65 16.55
N ARG A 16 -11.68 24.44 17.16
CA ARG A 16 -10.76 23.93 18.22
C ARG A 16 -11.48 23.27 19.40
N GLU A 17 -12.66 23.80 19.79
CA GLU A 17 -13.45 23.18 20.88
C GLU A 17 -13.90 21.77 20.49
N VAL A 18 -14.24 21.53 19.22
CA VAL A 18 -14.59 20.20 18.72
C VAL A 18 -13.37 19.27 18.73
N VAL A 19 -12.23 19.76 18.27
CA VAL A 19 -10.96 19.01 18.24
C VAL A 19 -10.55 18.60 19.67
N ASP A 20 -10.61 19.51 20.62
CA ASP A 20 -10.27 19.23 22.02
C ASP A 20 -11.17 18.16 22.63
N VAL A 21 -12.49 18.25 22.43
CA VAL A 21 -13.46 17.27 22.93
C VAL A 21 -13.28 15.90 22.28
N LEU A 22 -12.97 15.85 20.99
CA LEU A 22 -12.69 14.59 20.29
C LEU A 22 -11.39 13.95 20.75
N LEU A 23 -10.32 14.72 20.91
CA LEU A 23 -9.05 14.24 21.45
C LEU A 23 -9.24 13.66 22.86
N GLU A 24 -9.97 14.36 23.72
CA GLU A 24 -10.27 13.89 25.08
C GLU A 24 -11.08 12.58 25.07
N ALA A 25 -12.07 12.47 24.17
CA ALA A 25 -12.87 11.26 24.02
C ALA A 25 -12.02 10.06 23.59
N ILE A 26 -11.12 10.23 22.62
CA ILE A 26 -10.22 9.17 22.13
C ILE A 26 -9.18 8.81 23.20
N GLU A 27 -8.65 9.80 23.93
CA GLU A 27 -7.70 9.58 25.04
C GLU A 27 -8.30 8.71 26.14
N LYS A 28 -9.58 8.91 26.45
CA LYS A 28 -10.33 8.18 27.48
C LYS A 28 -10.90 6.84 27.00
N ALA A 29 -10.96 6.60 25.68
CA ALA A 29 -11.49 5.36 25.14
C ALA A 29 -10.68 4.15 25.62
N ASP A 30 -11.38 3.07 25.97
CA ASP A 30 -10.73 1.80 26.33
C ASP A 30 -10.05 1.20 25.10
N PRO A 31 -8.71 1.04 25.11
CA PRO A 31 -7.97 0.46 24.00
C PRO A 31 -8.21 -1.04 23.84
N LYS A 32 -8.98 -1.68 24.72
CA LYS A 32 -9.31 -3.11 24.70
C LYS A 32 -10.79 -3.38 24.44
N ASP A 33 -11.59 -2.34 24.21
CA ASP A 33 -12.99 -2.53 23.83
C ASP A 33 -13.10 -2.92 22.36
N TYR A 34 -13.06 -4.22 22.10
CA TYR A 34 -13.24 -4.83 20.79
C TYR A 34 -14.69 -5.25 20.51
N SER A 35 -15.64 -4.77 21.28
CA SER A 35 -17.05 -4.92 20.95
C SER A 35 -17.38 -4.16 19.65
N PRO A 36 -18.40 -4.57 18.88
CA PRO A 36 -18.81 -3.85 17.66
C PRO A 36 -19.09 -2.37 17.92
N THR A 37 -19.66 -2.05 19.08
CA THR A 37 -19.96 -0.67 19.50
C THR A 37 -18.66 0.09 19.82
N GLY A 38 -17.73 -0.51 20.58
CA GLY A 38 -16.43 0.08 20.91
C GLY A 38 -15.60 0.35 19.66
N ILE A 39 -15.53 -0.62 18.75
CA ILE A 39 -14.85 -0.47 17.47
C ILE A 39 -15.44 0.69 16.68
N ASN A 40 -16.75 0.71 16.50
CA ASN A 40 -17.42 1.78 15.74
C ASN A 40 -17.21 3.15 16.36
N ASN A 41 -17.32 3.27 17.69
CA ASN A 41 -17.12 4.54 18.39
C ASN A 41 -15.68 5.05 18.25
N ASN A 42 -14.69 4.17 18.44
CA ASN A 42 -13.27 4.53 18.31
C ASN A 42 -12.96 5.03 16.89
N LEU A 43 -13.46 4.34 15.87
CA LEU A 43 -13.24 4.71 14.48
C LEU A 43 -13.97 6.00 14.09
N THR A 44 -15.24 6.15 14.50
CA THR A 44 -16.02 7.37 14.23
C THR A 44 -15.41 8.59 14.91
N SER A 45 -14.94 8.44 16.14
CA SER A 45 -14.30 9.54 16.86
C SER A 45 -13.00 9.97 16.18
N LEU A 46 -12.22 9.00 15.71
CA LEU A 46 -10.97 9.25 15.00
C LEU A 46 -11.23 9.94 13.65
N SER A 47 -12.19 9.43 12.87
CA SER A 47 -12.63 10.03 11.61
C SER A 47 -13.03 11.48 11.80
N SER A 48 -13.89 11.72 12.78
CA SER A 48 -14.34 13.07 13.11
C SER A 48 -13.18 13.97 13.51
N LEU A 49 -12.24 13.47 14.33
CA LEU A 49 -11.07 14.24 14.74
C LEU A 49 -10.27 14.76 13.54
N PHE A 50 -9.95 13.92 12.58
CA PHE A 50 -9.18 14.33 11.42
C PHE A 50 -9.95 15.31 10.51
N TYR A 51 -11.28 15.11 10.39
CA TYR A 51 -12.12 16.04 9.63
C TYR A 51 -12.08 17.46 10.22
N TYR A 52 -12.26 17.58 11.54
CA TYR A 52 -12.26 18.89 12.19
C TYR A 52 -10.86 19.48 12.37
N GLU A 53 -9.83 18.64 12.52
CA GLU A 53 -8.43 19.11 12.51
C GLU A 53 -8.05 19.75 11.18
N ALA A 54 -8.51 19.19 10.06
CA ALA A 54 -8.29 19.79 8.75
C ALA A 54 -8.86 21.22 8.64
N ALA A 55 -9.94 21.51 9.35
CA ALA A 55 -10.60 22.81 9.41
C ALA A 55 -9.95 23.81 10.41
N LEU A 56 -8.94 23.38 11.19
CA LEU A 56 -8.21 24.29 12.08
C LEU A 56 -7.44 25.35 11.26
N PRO A 57 -7.39 26.61 11.76
CA PRO A 57 -6.49 27.60 11.20
C PRO A 57 -5.03 27.10 11.20
N PRO A 58 -4.24 27.38 10.14
CA PRO A 58 -2.85 26.89 10.04
C PRO A 58 -1.99 27.22 11.25
N GLU A 59 -2.19 28.39 11.87
CA GLU A 59 -1.48 28.84 13.05
C GLU A 59 -1.82 28.05 14.33
N GLU A 60 -2.98 27.40 14.38
CA GLU A 60 -3.41 26.56 15.51
C GLU A 60 -2.96 25.09 15.37
N LYS A 61 -2.65 24.63 14.16
CA LYS A 61 -2.28 23.22 13.92
C LYS A 61 -1.05 22.74 14.68
N PRO A 62 0.05 23.52 14.79
CA PRO A 62 1.27 23.04 15.48
C PRO A 62 1.05 22.61 16.94
N GLN A 63 0.15 23.28 17.66
CA GLN A 63 -0.12 22.94 19.08
C GLN A 63 -0.77 21.57 19.24
N TYR A 64 -1.44 21.07 18.21
CA TYR A 64 -2.10 19.76 18.21
C TYR A 64 -1.23 18.62 17.68
N ALA A 65 -0.12 18.94 16.99
CA ALA A 65 0.66 17.96 16.23
C ALA A 65 1.09 16.74 17.08
N TYR A 66 1.61 16.98 18.30
CA TYR A 66 2.05 15.90 19.18
C TYR A 66 0.87 15.02 19.66
N ARG A 67 -0.25 15.64 20.07
CA ARG A 67 -1.43 14.89 20.54
C ARG A 67 -2.02 14.07 19.39
N LEU A 68 -2.10 14.63 18.21
CA LEU A 68 -2.61 13.95 17.01
C LEU A 68 -1.73 12.77 16.62
N GLU A 69 -0.40 12.93 16.64
CA GLU A 69 0.52 11.82 16.38
C GLU A 69 0.37 10.69 17.39
N LYS A 70 0.24 11.03 18.67
CA LYS A 70 0.00 10.06 19.73
C LYS A 70 -1.33 9.32 19.55
N MET A 71 -2.40 10.05 19.23
CA MET A 71 -3.72 9.44 18.99
C MET A 71 -3.71 8.56 17.75
N PHE A 72 -3.04 9.01 16.70
CA PHE A 72 -2.82 8.22 15.49
C PHE A 72 -2.10 6.89 15.81
N SER A 73 -0.99 6.95 16.54
CA SER A 73 -0.23 5.75 16.94
C SER A 73 -1.07 4.80 17.81
N LYS A 74 -1.87 5.34 18.75
CA LYS A 74 -2.81 4.56 19.57
C LYS A 74 -3.86 3.85 18.71
N SER A 75 -4.41 4.54 17.72
CA SER A 75 -5.45 3.98 16.83
C SER A 75 -4.89 2.91 15.90
N VAL A 76 -3.67 3.09 15.41
CA VAL A 76 -2.98 2.06 14.64
C VAL A 76 -2.70 0.82 15.48
N SER A 77 -2.24 0.99 16.72
CA SER A 77 -2.06 -0.13 17.66
C SER A 77 -3.38 -0.87 17.89
N TYR A 78 -4.45 -0.12 18.12
CA TYR A 78 -5.80 -0.67 18.28
C TYR A 78 -6.23 -1.49 17.04
N LEU A 79 -6.01 -0.97 15.83
CA LEU A 79 -6.34 -1.68 14.59
C LEU A 79 -5.50 -2.96 14.41
N ASN A 80 -4.24 -2.96 14.84
CA ASN A 80 -3.39 -4.14 14.80
C ASN A 80 -3.91 -5.27 15.71
N ASP A 81 -4.52 -4.92 16.81
CA ASP A 81 -5.03 -5.86 17.82
C ASP A 81 -6.47 -6.31 17.54
N LEU A 82 -7.14 -5.69 16.54
CA LEU A 82 -8.49 -6.12 16.13
C LEU A 82 -8.48 -7.56 15.65
N PRO A 83 -9.45 -8.37 16.08
CA PRO A 83 -9.64 -9.71 15.54
C PRO A 83 -10.19 -9.63 14.11
N VAL A 84 -9.31 -9.35 13.15
CA VAL A 84 -9.64 -9.11 11.73
C VAL A 84 -10.47 -10.23 11.13
N ASN A 85 -10.23 -11.48 11.59
CA ASN A 85 -11.02 -12.64 11.17
C ASN A 85 -12.50 -12.59 11.59
N GLN A 86 -12.83 -11.80 12.61
CA GLN A 86 -14.21 -11.63 13.08
C GLN A 86 -14.88 -10.39 12.47
N TYR A 87 -14.08 -9.34 12.17
CA TYR A 87 -14.59 -8.05 11.71
C TYR A 87 -13.85 -7.50 10.47
N PRO A 88 -13.62 -8.30 9.43
CA PRO A 88 -12.78 -7.88 8.30
C PRO A 88 -13.32 -6.65 7.59
N ARG A 89 -14.64 -6.51 7.48
CA ARG A 89 -15.29 -5.36 6.84
C ARG A 89 -15.09 -4.06 7.63
N VAL A 90 -15.19 -4.14 8.95
CA VAL A 90 -14.99 -2.97 9.83
C VAL A 90 -13.54 -2.52 9.79
N ALA A 91 -12.59 -3.46 9.89
CA ALA A 91 -11.17 -3.16 9.79
C ALA A 91 -10.80 -2.56 8.42
N SER A 92 -11.33 -3.10 7.32
CA SER A 92 -11.12 -2.59 5.97
C SER A 92 -11.64 -1.16 5.80
N ASN A 93 -12.86 -0.88 6.27
CA ASN A 93 -13.42 0.47 6.22
C ASN A 93 -12.62 1.46 7.05
N ALA A 94 -12.19 1.05 8.25
CA ALA A 94 -11.37 1.88 9.12
C ALA A 94 -10.03 2.27 8.48
N VAL A 95 -9.34 1.30 7.89
CA VAL A 95 -8.08 1.55 7.18
C VAL A 95 -8.29 2.50 6.02
N ARG A 96 -9.36 2.28 5.22
CA ARG A 96 -9.70 3.20 4.13
C ARG A 96 -9.92 4.63 4.61
N GLU A 97 -10.77 4.81 5.62
CA GLU A 97 -11.04 6.13 6.19
C GLU A 97 -9.77 6.80 6.70
N LEU A 98 -8.91 6.08 7.42
CA LEU A 98 -7.64 6.62 7.90
C LEU A 98 -6.69 7.04 6.76
N VAL A 99 -6.61 6.26 5.69
CA VAL A 99 -5.80 6.60 4.52
C VAL A 99 -6.36 7.83 3.81
N GLU A 100 -7.69 7.88 3.60
CA GLU A 100 -8.35 9.03 2.95
C GLU A 100 -8.18 10.32 3.77
N MET A 101 -8.27 10.24 5.08
CA MET A 101 -8.06 11.38 5.96
C MET A 101 -6.62 11.88 5.99
N GLN A 102 -5.66 10.98 5.95
CA GLN A 102 -4.26 11.36 5.82
C GLN A 102 -4.02 12.17 4.53
N ALA A 103 -4.66 11.78 3.42
CA ALA A 103 -4.58 12.51 2.16
C ALA A 103 -5.09 13.95 2.30
N VAL A 104 -6.15 14.17 3.09
CA VAL A 104 -6.71 15.51 3.35
C VAL A 104 -5.82 16.34 4.29
N ALA A 105 -5.13 15.71 5.24
CA ALA A 105 -4.37 16.41 6.27
C ALA A 105 -2.94 16.84 5.86
N GLU A 106 -2.52 16.62 4.60
CA GLU A 106 -1.18 16.97 4.09
C GLU A 106 0.00 16.46 4.93
N ARG A 107 -0.11 15.26 5.50
CA ARG A 107 0.91 14.69 6.40
C ARG A 107 1.93 13.82 5.68
N PRO A 108 3.14 13.58 6.27
CA PRO A 108 4.16 12.72 5.67
C PRO A 108 3.75 11.23 5.71
N TYR A 109 3.19 10.74 4.63
CA TYR A 109 2.37 9.53 4.51
C TYR A 109 3.10 8.19 4.54
N ARG A 110 4.36 8.13 4.13
CA ARG A 110 5.04 6.86 3.81
C ARG A 110 5.08 5.88 4.98
N LYS A 111 5.48 6.32 6.17
CA LYS A 111 5.50 5.45 7.35
C LYS A 111 4.09 4.99 7.76
N ASN A 112 3.13 5.88 7.61
CA ASN A 112 1.75 5.62 8.02
C ASN A 112 1.08 4.58 7.14
N MET A 113 1.32 4.60 5.82
CA MET A 113 0.77 3.60 4.90
C MET A 113 1.25 2.19 5.21
N LEU A 114 2.53 2.01 5.55
CA LEU A 114 3.06 0.72 5.99
C LEU A 114 2.35 0.20 7.24
N VAL A 115 2.06 1.08 8.16
CA VAL A 115 1.34 0.73 9.39
C VAL A 115 -0.11 0.34 9.09
N TYR A 116 -0.76 0.99 8.12
CA TYR A 116 -2.10 0.60 7.67
C TYR A 116 -2.12 -0.77 7.02
N MET A 117 -1.14 -1.08 6.18
CA MET A 117 -1.00 -2.40 5.59
C MET A 117 -0.84 -3.47 6.67
N LEU A 118 0.00 -3.19 7.67
CA LEU A 118 0.18 -4.08 8.82
C LEU A 118 -1.11 -4.27 9.61
N ALA A 119 -1.85 -3.20 9.85
CA ALA A 119 -3.14 -3.26 10.54
C ALA A 119 -4.19 -4.03 9.74
N ALA A 120 -4.22 -3.84 8.42
CA ALA A 120 -5.17 -4.51 7.55
C ALA A 120 -4.85 -5.99 7.34
N HIS A 121 -3.59 -6.34 7.07
CA HIS A 121 -3.17 -7.72 6.80
C HIS A 121 -1.66 -7.89 6.96
N LYS A 122 -1.22 -8.44 8.09
CA LYS A 122 0.21 -8.66 8.41
C LYS A 122 0.99 -9.43 7.33
N PRO A 123 0.46 -10.52 6.73
CA PRO A 123 1.16 -11.22 5.66
C PRO A 123 1.45 -10.33 4.44
N THR A 124 0.53 -9.45 4.05
CA THR A 124 0.78 -8.48 2.97
C THR A 124 1.91 -7.52 3.32
N TYR A 125 2.00 -7.06 4.56
CA TYR A 125 3.11 -6.21 4.99
C TYR A 125 4.47 -6.91 4.85
N VAL A 126 4.60 -8.16 5.35
CA VAL A 126 5.84 -8.93 5.24
C VAL A 126 6.19 -9.19 3.78
N HIS A 127 5.23 -9.63 2.98
CA HIS A 127 5.35 -9.82 1.54
C HIS A 127 5.87 -8.55 0.84
N SER A 128 5.27 -7.41 1.12
CA SER A 128 5.69 -6.14 0.51
C SER A 128 7.14 -5.77 0.84
N LEU A 129 7.62 -6.04 2.05
CA LEU A 129 9.02 -5.82 2.41
C LEU A 129 9.97 -6.79 1.70
N MET A 130 9.58 -8.05 1.52
CA MET A 130 10.36 -9.03 0.76
C MET A 130 10.43 -8.63 -0.71
N VAL A 131 9.29 -8.32 -1.33
CA VAL A 131 9.19 -7.84 -2.71
C VAL A 131 10.01 -6.56 -2.92
N ALA A 132 9.99 -5.62 -1.96
CA ALA A 132 10.79 -4.39 -2.03
C ALA A 132 12.30 -4.69 -2.10
N ASN A 133 12.79 -5.61 -1.27
CA ASN A 133 14.20 -6.01 -1.28
C ASN A 133 14.57 -6.73 -2.58
N LEU A 134 13.72 -7.62 -3.09
CA LEU A 134 13.92 -8.34 -4.35
C LEU A 134 13.90 -7.37 -5.55
N THR A 135 12.93 -6.45 -5.60
CA THR A 135 12.85 -5.45 -6.68
C THR A 135 14.11 -4.59 -6.72
N ARG A 136 14.55 -4.07 -5.56
CA ARG A 136 15.81 -3.33 -5.45
C ARG A 136 17.01 -4.17 -5.87
N PHE A 137 17.05 -5.44 -5.51
CA PHE A 137 18.11 -6.36 -5.92
C PHE A 137 18.14 -6.53 -7.44
N PHE A 138 17.01 -6.80 -8.09
CA PHE A 138 16.95 -6.95 -9.54
C PHE A 138 17.33 -5.66 -10.26
N VAL A 139 16.85 -4.50 -9.83
CA VAL A 139 17.21 -3.20 -10.41
C VAL A 139 18.72 -2.96 -10.26
N ARG A 140 19.32 -3.22 -9.10
CA ARG A 140 20.77 -3.12 -8.90
C ARG A 140 21.56 -4.06 -9.82
N ARG A 141 21.09 -5.28 -10.02
CA ARG A 141 21.70 -6.24 -10.96
C ARG A 141 21.59 -5.79 -12.41
N LEU A 142 20.41 -5.26 -12.82
CA LEU A 142 20.25 -4.67 -14.15
C LEU A 142 21.20 -3.51 -14.38
N LEU A 143 21.28 -2.56 -13.46
CA LEU A 143 22.20 -1.42 -13.53
C LEU A 143 23.66 -1.83 -13.68
N TRP A 144 24.04 -2.94 -13.07
CA TRP A 144 25.40 -3.47 -13.18
C TRP A 144 25.64 -4.24 -14.48
N LYS A 145 24.74 -5.18 -14.85
CA LYS A 145 24.95 -6.13 -15.94
C LYS A 145 24.36 -5.69 -17.28
N LYS A 146 23.23 -4.98 -17.24
CA LYS A 146 22.40 -4.60 -18.41
C LYS A 146 21.85 -3.19 -18.24
N PRO A 147 22.68 -2.17 -18.03
CA PRO A 147 22.22 -0.81 -17.74
C PRO A 147 21.35 -0.22 -18.86
N GLU A 148 21.51 -0.71 -20.11
CA GLU A 148 20.68 -0.34 -21.24
C GLU A 148 19.19 -0.70 -21.04
N ALA A 149 18.88 -1.73 -20.25
CA ALA A 149 17.51 -2.09 -19.91
C ALA A 149 16.84 -1.08 -18.96
N MET A 150 17.64 -0.23 -18.31
CA MET A 150 17.15 0.80 -17.39
C MET A 150 17.07 2.19 -18.03
N VAL A 151 17.53 2.35 -19.29
CA VAL A 151 17.51 3.65 -20.00
C VAL A 151 16.07 4.12 -20.17
N GLY A 152 15.83 5.40 -19.87
CA GLY A 152 14.51 6.05 -19.87
C GLY A 152 13.81 6.00 -18.50
N THR A 153 14.29 5.20 -17.55
CA THR A 153 13.69 5.12 -16.21
C THR A 153 13.87 6.46 -15.47
N MET A 154 12.79 6.97 -14.90
CA MET A 154 12.74 8.26 -14.20
C MET A 154 13.28 9.46 -15.04
N GLY A 155 13.32 9.32 -16.38
CA GLY A 155 13.83 10.35 -17.29
C GLY A 155 15.36 10.31 -17.50
N TYR A 156 16.04 9.24 -17.09
CA TYR A 156 17.47 9.04 -17.33
C TYR A 156 17.68 8.33 -18.69
N ASP A 157 17.89 9.11 -19.74
CA ASP A 157 17.82 8.66 -21.13
C ASP A 157 19.13 8.09 -21.69
N THR A 158 20.18 7.95 -20.86
CA THR A 158 21.48 7.36 -21.27
C THR A 158 21.98 6.35 -20.24
N VAL A 159 22.85 5.43 -20.68
CA VAL A 159 23.50 4.46 -19.79
C VAL A 159 24.32 5.16 -18.70
N GLU A 160 25.01 6.25 -19.05
CA GLU A 160 25.78 7.07 -18.10
C GLU A 160 24.86 7.67 -17.04
N ALA A 161 23.72 8.23 -17.45
CA ALA A 161 22.76 8.84 -16.52
C ALA A 161 22.16 7.80 -15.56
N VAL A 162 21.74 6.62 -16.05
CA VAL A 162 21.22 5.57 -15.16
C VAL A 162 22.28 5.01 -14.20
N ARG A 163 23.54 4.96 -14.61
CA ARG A 163 24.66 4.58 -13.72
C ARG A 163 24.95 5.65 -12.67
N GLN A 164 24.93 6.91 -13.06
CA GLN A 164 25.15 8.04 -12.15
C GLN A 164 24.06 8.12 -11.07
N HIS A 165 22.82 7.79 -11.41
CA HIS A 165 21.66 7.82 -10.52
C HIS A 165 21.24 6.42 -10.01
N ALA A 166 22.17 5.47 -10.00
CA ALA A 166 21.87 4.07 -9.64
C ALA A 166 21.25 3.91 -8.25
N GLU A 167 21.71 4.66 -7.25
CA GLU A 167 21.16 4.56 -5.90
C GLU A 167 19.73 5.13 -5.83
N GLU A 168 19.45 6.21 -6.53
CA GLU A 168 18.12 6.80 -6.62
C GLU A 168 17.13 5.82 -7.28
N LEU A 169 17.53 5.17 -8.38
CA LEU A 169 16.75 4.12 -9.03
C LEU A 169 16.51 2.92 -8.09
N CYS A 170 17.50 2.53 -7.31
CA CYS A 170 17.38 1.47 -6.31
C CYS A 170 16.44 1.84 -5.16
N VAL A 171 16.46 3.10 -4.70
CA VAL A 171 15.54 3.60 -3.68
C VAL A 171 14.10 3.60 -4.22
N MET A 172 13.88 4.11 -5.43
CA MET A 172 12.56 4.09 -6.08
C MET A 172 12.05 2.65 -6.25
N ALA A 173 12.89 1.74 -6.69
CA ALA A 173 12.55 0.32 -6.83
C ALA A 173 12.11 -0.30 -5.50
N TYR A 174 12.81 0.01 -4.41
CA TYR A 174 12.43 -0.43 -3.07
C TYR A 174 11.07 0.14 -2.66
N GLU A 175 10.87 1.44 -2.84
CA GLU A 175 9.59 2.09 -2.50
C GLU A 175 8.42 1.53 -3.33
N CYS A 176 8.62 1.30 -4.63
CA CYS A 176 7.63 0.64 -5.48
C CYS A 176 7.24 -0.74 -4.92
N GLY A 177 8.21 -1.55 -4.51
CA GLY A 177 7.96 -2.85 -3.88
C GLY A 177 7.23 -2.75 -2.54
N VAL A 178 7.55 -1.73 -1.72
CA VAL A 178 6.86 -1.49 -0.44
C VAL A 178 5.37 -1.20 -0.64
N TYR A 179 5.03 -0.39 -1.65
CA TYR A 179 3.67 0.15 -1.81
C TYR A 179 2.83 -0.54 -2.88
N HIS A 180 3.38 -1.49 -3.66
CA HIS A 180 2.65 -2.11 -4.78
C HIS A 180 1.29 -2.69 -4.38
N ASP A 181 1.23 -3.27 -3.21
CA ASP A 181 0.08 -4.00 -2.66
C ASP A 181 -0.79 -3.18 -1.68
N ILE A 182 -0.56 -1.87 -1.55
CA ILE A 182 -1.28 -1.03 -0.57
C ILE A 182 -2.80 -1.10 -0.76
N GLY A 183 -3.27 -1.30 -1.98
CA GLY A 183 -4.69 -1.46 -2.28
C GLY A 183 -5.33 -2.73 -1.70
N LYS A 184 -4.55 -3.72 -1.25
CA LYS A 184 -5.07 -4.88 -0.51
C LYS A 184 -5.73 -4.47 0.81
N SER A 185 -5.38 -3.31 1.36
CA SER A 185 -6.08 -2.72 2.51
C SER A 185 -7.57 -2.48 2.26
N MET A 186 -7.98 -2.32 0.99
CA MET A 186 -9.37 -2.10 0.58
C MET A 186 -10.15 -3.40 0.36
N VAL A 187 -9.47 -4.53 0.27
CA VAL A 187 -10.04 -5.85 -0.03
C VAL A 187 -9.68 -6.90 1.03
N THR A 188 -9.41 -6.47 2.26
CA THR A 188 -8.95 -7.32 3.37
C THR A 188 -9.90 -8.48 3.68
N MET A 189 -11.20 -8.30 3.47
CA MET A 189 -12.20 -9.35 3.67
C MET A 189 -12.00 -10.57 2.76
N TYR A 190 -11.37 -10.40 1.60
CA TYR A 190 -11.05 -11.49 0.67
C TYR A 190 -9.61 -12.00 0.89
N VAL A 191 -8.66 -11.11 1.07
CA VAL A 191 -7.23 -11.44 1.26
C VAL A 191 -7.00 -12.18 2.57
N GLY A 192 -7.72 -11.83 3.64
CA GLY A 192 -7.62 -12.45 4.97
C GLY A 192 -8.27 -13.84 5.08
N ASN A 193 -8.96 -14.32 4.04
CA ASN A 193 -9.61 -15.63 4.06
C ASN A 193 -8.63 -16.74 3.65
N ASN A 194 -7.89 -17.26 4.62
CA ASN A 194 -6.91 -18.34 4.41
C ASN A 194 -7.47 -19.76 4.66
N SER A 195 -8.77 -19.88 4.98
CA SER A 195 -9.39 -21.16 5.34
C SER A 195 -9.71 -22.06 4.15
N ARG A 196 -9.80 -21.48 2.96
CA ARG A 196 -10.08 -22.17 1.70
C ARG A 196 -9.55 -21.39 0.50
N ARG A 197 -9.50 -22.05 -0.66
CA ARG A 197 -9.28 -21.35 -1.93
C ARG A 197 -10.41 -20.34 -2.19
N LEU A 198 -10.04 -19.17 -2.70
CA LEU A 198 -10.99 -18.15 -3.13
C LEU A 198 -11.85 -18.67 -4.30
N LEU A 199 -13.09 -18.25 -4.34
CA LEU A 199 -13.96 -18.40 -5.51
C LEU A 199 -13.44 -17.48 -6.63
N ASP A 200 -13.83 -17.76 -7.87
CA ASP A 200 -13.38 -16.96 -9.02
C ASP A 200 -13.87 -15.51 -8.89
N GLU A 201 -15.08 -15.28 -8.41
CA GLU A 201 -15.66 -13.95 -8.16
C GLU A 201 -14.93 -13.21 -7.03
N GLU A 202 -14.52 -13.91 -5.98
CA GLU A 202 -13.72 -13.33 -4.90
C GLU A 202 -12.32 -12.95 -5.41
N PHE A 203 -11.73 -13.78 -6.27
CA PHE A 203 -10.45 -13.49 -6.90
C PHE A 203 -10.52 -12.23 -7.78
N VAL A 204 -11.63 -12.05 -8.54
CA VAL A 204 -11.86 -10.80 -9.29
C VAL A 204 -11.88 -9.59 -8.36
N CYS A 205 -12.53 -9.70 -7.19
CA CYS A 205 -12.50 -8.62 -6.19
C CYS A 205 -11.09 -8.34 -5.65
N VAL A 206 -10.27 -9.39 -5.47
CA VAL A 206 -8.88 -9.21 -5.06
C VAL A 206 -8.07 -8.49 -6.14
N GLN A 207 -8.31 -8.74 -7.42
CA GLN A 207 -7.61 -8.06 -8.52
C GLN A 207 -7.80 -6.53 -8.51
N TRP A 208 -8.87 -6.03 -7.93
CA TRP A 208 -9.11 -4.58 -7.80
C TRP A 208 -8.08 -3.87 -6.92
N HIS A 209 -7.28 -4.60 -6.12
CA HIS A 209 -6.26 -3.95 -5.28
C HIS A 209 -5.28 -3.10 -6.09
N ALA A 210 -4.96 -3.49 -7.33
CA ALA A 210 -4.06 -2.71 -8.20
C ALA A 210 -4.64 -1.32 -8.50
N ALA A 211 -5.93 -1.26 -8.88
CA ALA A 211 -6.62 0.01 -9.13
C ALA A 211 -6.81 0.83 -7.84
N PHE A 212 -7.21 0.19 -6.75
CA PHE A 212 -7.36 0.87 -5.46
C PHE A 212 -6.02 1.42 -4.93
N GLY A 213 -4.93 0.66 -5.09
CA GLY A 213 -3.59 1.13 -4.74
C GLY A 213 -3.19 2.37 -5.55
N TYR A 214 -3.46 2.36 -6.85
CA TYR A 214 -3.25 3.53 -7.71
C TYR A 214 -4.03 4.75 -7.21
N GLU A 215 -5.33 4.60 -6.96
CA GLU A 215 -6.18 5.70 -6.49
C GLU A 215 -5.70 6.26 -5.15
N LEU A 216 -5.38 5.41 -4.19
CA LEU A 216 -4.87 5.81 -2.88
C LEU A 216 -3.56 6.61 -3.01
N LEU A 217 -2.61 6.11 -3.79
CA LEU A 217 -1.31 6.76 -3.98
C LEU A 217 -1.44 8.06 -4.76
N CYS A 218 -2.34 8.15 -5.74
CA CYS A 218 -2.63 9.40 -6.44
C CYS A 218 -3.19 10.48 -5.50
N LYS A 219 -4.08 10.12 -4.58
CA LYS A 219 -4.65 11.05 -3.59
C LYS A 219 -3.59 11.68 -2.69
N ILE A 220 -2.48 10.99 -2.47
CA ILE A 220 -1.37 11.47 -1.64
C ILE A 220 -0.16 11.96 -2.44
N GLY A 221 -0.34 12.27 -3.72
CA GLY A 221 0.65 12.95 -4.54
C GLY A 221 1.64 12.06 -5.31
N HIS A 222 1.48 10.72 -5.27
CA HIS A 222 2.37 9.75 -5.95
C HIS A 222 1.86 9.30 -7.32
N LYS A 223 1.28 10.22 -8.11
CA LYS A 223 0.62 9.87 -9.38
C LYS A 223 1.57 9.34 -10.46
N GLY A 224 2.82 9.80 -10.49
CA GLY A 224 3.77 9.52 -11.56
C GLY A 224 4.79 8.40 -11.26
N ASP A 225 4.74 7.82 -10.07
CA ASP A 225 5.74 6.87 -9.57
C ASP A 225 5.09 5.67 -8.88
N LEU A 226 4.98 5.70 -7.55
CA LEU A 226 4.46 4.59 -6.75
C LEU A 226 3.05 4.15 -7.16
N ALA A 227 2.18 5.08 -7.58
CA ALA A 227 0.85 4.74 -8.04
C ALA A 227 0.91 3.90 -9.32
N LEU A 228 1.81 4.23 -10.26
CA LEU A 228 2.01 3.43 -11.48
C LEU A 228 2.52 2.03 -11.14
N ALA A 229 3.44 1.90 -10.18
CA ALA A 229 3.89 0.59 -9.72
C ALA A 229 2.73 -0.25 -9.16
N ALA A 230 1.87 0.34 -8.32
CA ALA A 230 0.68 -0.33 -7.79
C ALA A 230 -0.31 -0.74 -8.90
N LEU A 231 -0.47 0.09 -9.94
CA LEU A 231 -1.40 -0.20 -11.03
C LEU A 231 -0.92 -1.35 -11.93
N TYR A 232 0.38 -1.34 -12.26
CA TYR A 232 0.90 -2.16 -13.36
C TYR A 232 1.65 -3.43 -12.95
N HIS A 233 1.89 -3.69 -11.66
CA HIS A 233 2.71 -4.84 -11.23
C HIS A 233 2.14 -6.22 -11.60
N HIS A 234 0.86 -6.30 -11.98
CA HIS A 234 0.23 -7.51 -12.49
C HIS A 234 -0.04 -7.50 -14.01
N THR A 235 0.33 -6.44 -14.72
CA THR A 235 0.24 -6.44 -16.18
C THR A 235 1.40 -7.21 -16.79
N TYR A 236 1.12 -7.94 -17.87
CA TYR A 236 2.16 -8.68 -18.59
C TYR A 236 3.12 -7.74 -19.31
N TYR A 237 4.35 -8.19 -19.45
CA TYR A 237 5.41 -7.44 -20.14
C TYR A 237 5.03 -7.02 -21.56
N ASP A 238 4.38 -7.94 -22.32
CA ASP A 238 3.90 -7.73 -23.69
C ASP A 238 2.57 -6.94 -23.76
N GLY A 239 1.95 -6.63 -22.62
CA GLY A 239 0.66 -5.95 -22.54
C GLY A 239 -0.54 -6.79 -22.94
N GLN A 240 -0.39 -8.09 -23.23
CA GLN A 240 -1.48 -8.95 -23.71
C GLN A 240 -2.23 -9.69 -22.59
N GLY A 241 -1.88 -9.45 -21.33
CA GLY A 241 -2.50 -10.14 -20.20
C GLY A 241 -2.34 -9.44 -18.87
N GLY A 242 -2.81 -10.13 -17.82
CA GLY A 242 -2.78 -9.59 -16.46
C GLY A 242 -3.99 -8.72 -16.11
N TYR A 243 -3.84 -7.88 -15.10
CA TYR A 243 -4.86 -6.94 -14.64
C TYR A 243 -4.22 -5.68 -14.02
N PRO A 244 -4.98 -4.56 -13.91
CA PRO A 244 -6.33 -4.37 -14.44
C PRO A 244 -6.33 -4.37 -15.97
N LYS A 245 -7.49 -4.73 -16.55
CA LYS A 245 -7.69 -4.69 -18.00
C LYS A 245 -8.01 -3.26 -18.47
N ASP A 246 -7.87 -3.04 -19.77
CA ASP A 246 -8.28 -1.78 -20.43
C ASP A 246 -7.52 -0.53 -19.93
N GLN A 247 -6.29 -0.73 -19.43
CA GLN A 247 -5.40 0.36 -19.06
C GLN A 247 -4.47 0.74 -20.21
N PRO A 248 -4.08 2.03 -20.32
CA PRO A 248 -2.99 2.43 -21.21
C PRO A 248 -1.72 1.62 -20.91
N PRO A 249 -0.79 1.48 -21.85
CA PRO A 249 0.49 0.83 -21.59
C PRO A 249 1.24 1.51 -20.42
N CYS A 250 1.94 0.72 -19.61
CA CYS A 250 2.79 1.26 -18.55
C CYS A 250 3.75 2.31 -19.12
N PRO A 251 3.83 3.51 -18.53
CA PRO A 251 4.73 4.57 -18.98
C PRO A 251 6.19 4.11 -19.00
N LYS A 252 6.91 4.47 -20.07
CA LYS A 252 8.29 4.02 -20.32
C LYS A 252 9.25 4.36 -19.17
N ASN A 253 9.04 5.49 -18.52
CA ASN A 253 9.87 5.95 -17.41
C ASN A 253 9.70 5.15 -16.10
N MET A 254 8.66 4.32 -15.99
CA MET A 254 8.45 3.43 -14.84
C MET A 254 8.53 1.96 -15.21
N LYS A 255 8.39 1.63 -16.50
CA LYS A 255 8.29 0.25 -16.96
C LYS A 255 9.45 -0.65 -16.50
N PRO A 256 10.74 -0.28 -16.56
CA PRO A 256 11.81 -1.17 -16.11
C PRO A 256 11.75 -1.52 -14.62
N ILE A 257 11.32 -0.59 -13.77
CA ILE A 257 11.09 -0.85 -12.33
C ILE A 257 9.88 -1.76 -12.15
N VAL A 258 8.78 -1.51 -12.85
CA VAL A 258 7.57 -2.35 -12.81
C VAL A 258 7.87 -3.76 -13.30
N ASP A 259 8.65 -3.93 -14.35
CA ASP A 259 9.05 -5.24 -14.88
C ASP A 259 9.86 -6.04 -13.84
N ALA A 260 10.77 -5.39 -13.12
CA ALA A 260 11.52 -5.99 -12.01
C ALA A 260 10.59 -6.35 -10.83
N LEU A 261 9.65 -5.47 -10.52
CA LEU A 261 8.64 -5.65 -9.47
C LEU A 261 7.73 -6.85 -9.77
N THR A 262 7.25 -7.00 -11.01
CA THR A 262 6.41 -8.13 -11.42
C THR A 262 7.10 -9.49 -11.20
N VAL A 263 8.40 -9.57 -11.49
CA VAL A 263 9.18 -10.78 -11.23
C VAL A 263 9.38 -11.00 -9.72
N ALA A 264 9.70 -9.94 -8.97
CA ALA A 264 9.91 -9.99 -7.54
C ALA A 264 8.65 -10.44 -6.78
N ASP A 265 7.49 -9.87 -7.14
CA ASP A 265 6.18 -10.25 -6.58
C ASP A 265 5.85 -11.71 -6.87
N SER A 266 6.02 -12.15 -8.12
CA SER A 266 5.77 -13.55 -8.51
C SER A 266 6.71 -14.52 -7.78
N LEU A 267 7.96 -14.14 -7.55
CA LEU A 267 8.96 -14.94 -6.86
C LEU A 267 8.57 -15.14 -5.38
N ASP A 268 8.31 -14.06 -4.67
CA ASP A 268 7.91 -14.12 -3.25
C ASP A 268 6.55 -14.81 -3.09
N ALA A 269 5.56 -14.44 -3.92
CA ALA A 269 4.23 -15.04 -3.86
C ALA A 269 4.23 -16.56 -4.08
N ALA A 270 5.11 -17.10 -4.90
CA ALA A 270 5.18 -18.54 -5.18
C ALA A 270 5.99 -19.31 -4.14
N THR A 271 6.95 -18.68 -3.46
CA THR A 271 7.83 -19.32 -2.47
C THR A 271 7.35 -19.13 -1.04
N ASP A 272 6.48 -18.19 -0.77
CA ASP A 272 5.87 -17.93 0.54
C ASP A 272 4.66 -18.83 0.78
N ASN A 273 4.61 -19.48 1.95
CA ASN A 273 3.47 -20.29 2.42
C ASN A 273 2.73 -19.64 3.60
N ILE A 274 3.13 -18.45 4.04
CA ILE A 274 2.55 -17.75 5.18
C ILE A 274 1.42 -16.84 4.70
N GLY A 275 0.23 -17.00 5.28
CA GLY A 275 -0.92 -16.16 4.94
C GLY A 275 -1.54 -16.42 3.56
N ARG A 276 -1.28 -17.58 2.96
CA ARG A 276 -1.83 -18.01 1.68
C ARG A 276 -2.80 -19.19 1.86
N CYS A 277 -3.79 -19.29 0.98
CA CYS A 277 -4.77 -20.39 0.99
C CYS A 277 -4.24 -21.72 0.41
N TYR A 278 -3.04 -21.71 -0.17
CA TYR A 278 -2.37 -22.93 -0.64
C TYR A 278 -1.32 -23.40 0.37
N THR A 279 -1.20 -24.74 0.50
CA THR A 279 -0.52 -25.40 1.62
C THR A 279 0.97 -25.66 1.41
N ALA A 280 1.51 -25.39 0.22
CA ALA A 280 2.90 -25.66 -0.10
C ALA A 280 3.52 -24.56 -0.97
N ALA A 281 4.68 -24.08 -0.54
CA ALA A 281 5.55 -23.23 -1.34
C ALA A 281 6.04 -24.00 -2.57
N LYS A 282 6.16 -23.29 -3.71
CA LYS A 282 6.70 -23.86 -4.94
C LYS A 282 8.23 -24.00 -4.84
N PRO A 283 8.83 -25.12 -5.24
CA PRO A 283 10.28 -25.22 -5.36
C PRO A 283 10.85 -24.14 -6.29
N LEU A 284 11.96 -23.54 -5.89
CA LEU A 284 12.56 -22.42 -6.62
C LEU A 284 12.93 -22.78 -8.06
N GLU A 285 13.43 -23.99 -8.29
CA GLU A 285 13.80 -24.49 -9.61
C GLU A 285 12.60 -24.49 -10.57
N LYS A 286 11.45 -24.99 -10.12
CA LYS A 286 10.21 -24.98 -10.92
C LYS A 286 9.73 -23.57 -11.22
N LEU A 287 9.88 -22.66 -10.28
CA LEU A 287 9.51 -21.27 -10.48
C LEU A 287 10.41 -20.61 -11.53
N ILE A 288 11.72 -20.85 -11.48
CA ILE A 288 12.66 -20.34 -12.48
C ILE A 288 12.32 -20.90 -13.88
N GLU A 289 11.97 -22.17 -13.99
CA GLU A 289 11.49 -22.76 -15.26
C GLU A 289 10.24 -22.05 -15.79
N GLU A 290 9.27 -21.72 -14.92
CA GLU A 290 8.06 -20.98 -15.29
C GLU A 290 8.39 -19.53 -15.72
N LEU A 291 9.31 -18.85 -15.02
CA LEU A 291 9.77 -17.51 -15.40
C LEU A 291 10.40 -17.54 -16.81
N ARG A 292 11.25 -18.55 -17.09
CA ARG A 292 11.87 -18.73 -18.39
C ARG A 292 10.85 -19.06 -19.50
N ALA A 293 9.87 -19.91 -19.20
CA ALA A 293 8.81 -20.26 -20.14
C ALA A 293 7.93 -19.08 -20.55
N GLN A 294 7.79 -18.10 -19.65
CA GLN A 294 6.97 -16.89 -19.86
C GLN A 294 7.81 -15.64 -20.15
N LYS A 295 9.11 -15.82 -20.44
CA LYS A 295 10.02 -14.73 -20.83
C LYS A 295 9.54 -14.08 -22.13
N GLY A 296 9.41 -12.76 -22.13
CA GLY A 296 8.95 -11.96 -23.28
C GLY A 296 7.44 -11.85 -23.40
N SER A 297 6.66 -12.68 -22.70
CA SER A 297 5.21 -12.55 -22.60
C SER A 297 4.80 -11.91 -21.27
N ARG A 298 4.82 -12.67 -20.20
CA ARG A 298 4.48 -12.15 -18.86
C ARG A 298 5.65 -11.40 -18.20
N TYR A 299 6.87 -11.89 -18.37
CA TYR A 299 8.05 -11.37 -17.67
C TYR A 299 9.06 -10.75 -18.63
N ALA A 300 9.66 -9.64 -18.21
CA ALA A 300 10.68 -8.93 -18.96
C ALA A 300 11.92 -9.80 -19.20
N PRO A 301 12.39 -9.95 -20.46
CA PRO A 301 13.56 -10.75 -20.76
C PRO A 301 14.80 -10.36 -19.95
N ALA A 302 15.08 -9.05 -19.84
CA ALA A 302 16.25 -8.55 -19.13
C ALA A 302 16.30 -8.98 -17.66
N VAL A 303 15.13 -9.08 -16.99
CA VAL A 303 15.06 -9.50 -15.59
C VAL A 303 15.17 -11.03 -15.47
N VAL A 304 14.46 -11.78 -16.34
CA VAL A 304 14.50 -13.25 -16.30
C VAL A 304 15.92 -13.78 -16.58
N GLU A 305 16.64 -13.16 -17.47
CA GLU A 305 18.03 -13.52 -17.81
C GLU A 305 19.04 -13.30 -16.67
N LEU A 306 18.66 -12.61 -15.60
CA LEU A 306 19.48 -12.52 -14.39
C LEU A 306 19.54 -13.85 -13.60
N PHE A 307 18.65 -14.80 -13.91
CA PHE A 307 18.67 -16.15 -13.31
C PHE A 307 19.55 -17.14 -14.08
N ASP A 308 20.15 -16.71 -15.19
CA ASP A 308 21.05 -17.55 -16.02
C ASP A 308 22.54 -17.37 -15.62
N ASP A 309 22.79 -16.46 -14.67
CA ASP A 309 24.09 -16.12 -14.11
C ASP A 309 24.28 -16.73 -12.72
#